data_3ec74bd04138b4904b81ad3d2a2ac0b6
#
_entry.id   3ec74bd04138b4904b81ad3d2a2ac0b6
#
_cell.length_a   1.000
_cell.length_b   1.000
_cell.length_c   1.000
_cell.angle_alpha   90.00
_cell.angle_beta   90.00
_cell.angle_gamma   90.00
#
_symmetry.space_group_name_H-M   'P 1'
#
loop_
_entity.id
_entity.type
_entity.pdbx_description
1 polymer ?
#
loop_
_entity_poly.entity_id
_entity_poly.type
_entity_poly.pdbx_seq_one_letter_code
_entity_poly.pdbx_strand_id
1 'polypeptide(L)'
;MVVLDATIVNIALPSAQKDLGFSDDSRQWVVTAYSLAFGSLLLIGGRIADLIGRKAAMMIGLVGFAGASALAGAAGSFEVLVAGRALQGVFGALLAPTALSLLTTTFADAKERAKAFGIFGAVAGAGGGVGLLLGGFLTEHLDWRWCLYVNLIFAGVALIGALLFLPRHRRDKSVKIDIPGTVTVTAGLFALVYGFANAETESWGSAGTWGFLIAAAVLIAVFVRLQTRVAHPLLPLRILRDRDRGAASIAMFISAAGMFGVNLFLTYYLQQSLGYSPVETGLAFLPVVVAVMIASTLATGVLTPRFGPKPIVPLGMALAAAGLVWLTTLEIDSAYATHVLPPLLVFGAGLGLIMAPSMSAATFGIDPADAGVGSASVNTMQQVGGSIGTALLSTLAAGAATDYLAGKTPTPDVMAQSALESYSTAYWWSAAVFAVGAIVCGLLFRQGAPDHDPDGAPTVHM
;
A
#
# COMPACT_ATOMS: atom_id res chain seq x y z
N MET A 1 10.54 7.38 -4.37
CA MET A 1 10.49 6.56 -5.59
C MET A 1 9.40 5.48 -5.48
N VAL A 2 9.47 4.45 -4.60
CA VAL A 2 8.48 3.37 -4.49
C VAL A 2 7.05 3.91 -4.25
N VAL A 3 6.87 4.85 -3.32
CA VAL A 3 5.56 5.47 -3.03
C VAL A 3 5.10 6.35 -4.18
N LEU A 4 6.01 7.12 -4.78
CA LEU A 4 5.73 7.95 -5.95
C LEU A 4 5.26 7.08 -7.13
N ASP A 5 5.96 5.97 -7.42
CA ASP A 5 5.60 5.04 -8.49
C ASP A 5 4.20 4.44 -8.31
N ALA A 6 3.83 4.09 -7.08
CA ALA A 6 2.51 3.56 -6.78
C ALA A 6 1.38 4.57 -7.04
N THR A 7 1.63 5.87 -6.84
CA THR A 7 0.61 6.91 -7.03
C THR A 7 0.57 7.46 -8.45
N ILE A 8 1.74 7.64 -9.08
CA ILE A 8 1.86 8.22 -10.42
C ILE A 8 1.16 7.37 -11.48
N VAL A 9 1.25 6.03 -11.36
CA VAL A 9 0.63 5.09 -12.31
C VAL A 9 -0.89 5.17 -12.28
N ASN A 10 -1.51 5.42 -11.12
CA ASN A 10 -2.96 5.53 -11.03
C ASN A 10 -3.53 6.67 -11.90
N ILE A 11 -2.83 7.81 -11.96
CA ILE A 11 -3.23 8.94 -12.79
C ILE A 11 -3.01 8.64 -14.28
N ALA A 12 -1.94 7.91 -14.61
CA ALA A 12 -1.58 7.54 -15.97
C ALA A 12 -2.43 6.38 -16.55
N LEU A 13 -3.06 5.59 -15.68
CA LEU A 13 -3.72 4.33 -16.04
C LEU A 13 -4.82 4.49 -17.11
N PRO A 14 -5.73 5.48 -17.05
CA PRO A 14 -6.73 5.70 -18.08
C PRO A 14 -6.12 5.99 -19.46
N SER A 15 -5.03 6.77 -19.51
CA SER A 15 -4.31 7.10 -20.76
C SER A 15 -3.58 5.88 -21.31
N ALA A 16 -2.94 5.08 -20.46
CA ALA A 16 -2.28 3.84 -20.83
C ALA A 16 -3.30 2.81 -21.37
N GLN A 17 -4.46 2.72 -20.75
CA GLN A 17 -5.56 1.84 -21.20
C GLN A 17 -6.03 2.21 -22.59
N LYS A 18 -6.24 3.48 -22.85
CA LYS A 18 -6.66 3.99 -24.17
C LYS A 18 -5.61 3.71 -25.25
N ASP A 19 -4.34 3.88 -24.93
CA ASP A 19 -3.22 3.74 -25.87
C ASP A 19 -2.91 2.27 -26.21
N LEU A 20 -2.90 1.38 -25.21
CA LEU A 20 -2.60 -0.04 -25.38
C LEU A 20 -3.84 -0.91 -25.65
N GLY A 21 -5.05 -0.34 -25.55
CA GLY A 21 -6.31 -1.00 -25.94
C GLY A 21 -6.73 -2.16 -25.04
N PHE A 22 -6.32 -2.21 -23.77
CA PHE A 22 -6.74 -3.27 -22.85
C PHE A 22 -8.10 -2.98 -22.20
N SER A 23 -8.80 -4.06 -21.83
CA SER A 23 -10.15 -3.99 -21.27
C SER A 23 -10.18 -3.44 -19.84
N ASP A 24 -11.35 -2.99 -19.40
CA ASP A 24 -11.61 -2.56 -18.02
C ASP A 24 -11.29 -3.66 -17.00
N ASP A 25 -11.62 -4.92 -17.33
CA ASP A 25 -11.37 -6.07 -16.45
C ASP A 25 -9.87 -6.38 -16.27
N SER A 26 -9.04 -5.98 -17.25
CA SER A 26 -7.60 -6.23 -17.22
C SER A 26 -6.81 -5.12 -16.56
N ARG A 27 -7.36 -3.91 -16.44
CA ARG A 27 -6.63 -2.70 -16.01
C ARG A 27 -6.02 -2.81 -14.62
N GLN A 28 -6.71 -3.46 -13.67
CA GLN A 28 -6.18 -3.64 -12.31
C GLN A 28 -4.89 -4.44 -12.28
N TRP A 29 -4.62 -5.30 -13.29
CA TRP A 29 -3.38 -6.06 -13.35
C TRP A 29 -2.13 -5.19 -13.43
N VAL A 30 -2.22 -3.98 -13.98
CA VAL A 30 -1.11 -3.02 -14.00
C VAL A 30 -0.69 -2.63 -12.57
N VAL A 31 -1.65 -2.56 -11.65
CA VAL A 31 -1.43 -2.23 -10.24
C VAL A 31 -1.16 -3.50 -9.42
N THR A 32 -1.96 -4.54 -9.65
CA THR A 32 -1.90 -5.80 -8.90
C THR A 32 -0.59 -6.54 -9.13
N ALA A 33 -0.05 -6.57 -10.35
CA ALA A 33 1.21 -7.23 -10.64
C ALA A 33 2.38 -6.66 -9.84
N TYR A 34 2.43 -5.34 -9.71
CA TYR A 34 3.41 -4.66 -8.85
C TYR A 34 3.21 -5.04 -7.38
N SER A 35 1.99 -4.89 -6.86
CA SER A 35 1.67 -5.11 -5.45
C SER A 35 1.84 -6.58 -5.06
N LEU A 36 1.50 -7.51 -5.96
CA LEU A 36 1.68 -8.95 -5.80
C LEU A 36 3.16 -9.31 -5.66
N ALA A 37 4.00 -8.88 -6.59
CA ALA A 37 5.43 -9.14 -6.54
C ALA A 37 6.08 -8.43 -5.34
N PHE A 38 5.73 -7.18 -5.09
CA PHE A 38 6.24 -6.40 -3.96
C PHE A 38 5.86 -7.03 -2.62
N GLY A 39 4.58 -7.30 -2.39
CA GLY A 39 4.08 -7.82 -1.12
C GLY A 39 4.57 -9.23 -0.81
N SER A 40 4.57 -10.13 -1.81
CA SER A 40 5.00 -11.52 -1.63
C SER A 40 6.51 -11.65 -1.36
N LEU A 41 7.33 -10.75 -1.90
CA LEU A 41 8.78 -10.81 -1.79
C LEU A 41 9.38 -9.87 -0.71
N LEU A 42 8.56 -9.05 -0.05
CA LEU A 42 9.05 -8.04 0.90
C LEU A 42 9.84 -8.66 2.07
N LEU A 43 9.35 -9.76 2.63
CA LEU A 43 10.00 -10.44 3.76
C LEU A 43 11.35 -11.06 3.35
N ILE A 44 11.44 -11.65 2.16
CA ILE A 44 12.70 -12.19 1.65
C ILE A 44 13.66 -11.07 1.24
N GLY A 45 13.15 -9.95 0.71
CA GLY A 45 13.95 -8.79 0.33
C GLY A 45 14.79 -8.26 1.48
N GLY A 46 14.20 -8.16 2.68
CA GLY A 46 14.92 -7.79 3.89
C GLY A 46 16.05 -8.76 4.23
N ARG A 47 15.81 -10.07 4.15
CA ARG A 47 16.84 -11.09 4.42
C ARG A 47 17.94 -11.13 3.35
N ILE A 48 17.59 -10.94 2.09
CA ILE A 48 18.58 -10.81 1.01
C ILE A 48 19.50 -9.62 1.28
N ALA A 49 18.93 -8.48 1.71
CA ALA A 49 19.70 -7.29 2.05
C ALA A 49 20.72 -7.54 3.17
N ASP A 50 20.37 -8.30 4.20
CA ASP A 50 21.29 -8.68 5.27
C ASP A 50 22.40 -9.61 4.78
N LEU A 51 22.10 -10.55 3.86
CA LEU A 51 23.09 -11.49 3.32
C LEU A 51 24.11 -10.86 2.39
N ILE A 52 23.66 -10.06 1.41
CA ILE A 52 24.54 -9.48 0.39
C ILE A 52 25.15 -8.16 0.84
N GLY A 53 24.63 -7.60 1.95
CA GLY A 53 24.98 -6.30 2.49
C GLY A 53 24.08 -5.18 1.96
N ARG A 54 23.64 -4.31 2.86
CA ARG A 54 22.63 -3.27 2.60
C ARG A 54 22.98 -2.33 1.45
N LYS A 55 24.26 -1.92 1.31
CA LYS A 55 24.71 -1.10 0.16
C LYS A 55 24.52 -1.81 -1.16
N ALA A 56 24.93 -3.07 -1.25
CA ALA A 56 24.78 -3.86 -2.47
C ALA A 56 23.30 -4.11 -2.79
N ALA A 57 22.49 -4.45 -1.79
CA ALA A 57 21.04 -4.63 -1.93
C ALA A 57 20.35 -3.34 -2.44
N MET A 58 20.71 -2.19 -1.87
CA MET A 58 20.20 -0.89 -2.32
C MET A 58 20.56 -0.63 -3.78
N MET A 59 21.82 -0.85 -4.17
CA MET A 59 22.27 -0.60 -5.55
C MET A 59 21.59 -1.55 -6.56
N ILE A 60 21.50 -2.85 -6.23
CA ILE A 60 20.80 -3.84 -7.07
C ILE A 60 19.32 -3.48 -7.20
N GLY A 61 18.68 -3.12 -6.09
CA GLY A 61 17.28 -2.69 -6.09
C GLY A 61 17.05 -1.45 -6.95
N LEU A 62 17.91 -0.41 -6.85
CA LEU A 62 17.79 0.80 -7.64
C LEU A 62 17.98 0.55 -9.14
N VAL A 63 19.03 -0.19 -9.53
CA VAL A 63 19.30 -0.52 -10.93
C VAL A 63 18.20 -1.40 -11.51
N GLY A 64 17.78 -2.43 -10.76
CA GLY A 64 16.72 -3.34 -11.20
C GLY A 64 15.36 -2.62 -11.32
N PHE A 65 15.02 -1.76 -10.35
CA PHE A 65 13.77 -0.98 -10.41
C PHE A 65 13.79 0.01 -11.59
N ALA A 66 14.90 0.68 -11.84
CA ALA A 66 15.07 1.55 -13.01
C ALA A 66 14.93 0.78 -14.32
N GLY A 67 15.59 -0.38 -14.45
CA GLY A 67 15.48 -1.23 -15.63
C GLY A 67 14.06 -1.73 -15.87
N ALA A 68 13.37 -2.15 -14.82
CA ALA A 68 11.95 -2.55 -14.87
C ALA A 68 11.04 -1.37 -15.25
N SER A 69 11.33 -0.18 -14.73
CA SER A 69 10.61 1.05 -15.08
C SER A 69 10.84 1.44 -16.56
N ALA A 70 12.06 1.27 -17.06
CA ALA A 70 12.36 1.49 -18.48
C ALA A 70 11.61 0.48 -19.37
N LEU A 71 11.57 -0.78 -18.98
CA LEU A 71 10.81 -1.82 -19.70
C LEU A 71 9.31 -1.50 -19.75
N ALA A 72 8.72 -1.14 -18.60
CA ALA A 72 7.31 -0.80 -18.50
C ALA A 72 6.98 0.50 -19.28
N GLY A 73 7.87 1.50 -19.26
CA GLY A 73 7.71 2.72 -20.05
C GLY A 73 7.83 2.50 -21.56
N ALA A 74 8.65 1.53 -21.98
CA ALA A 74 8.79 1.13 -23.38
C ALA A 74 7.71 0.13 -23.86
N ALA A 75 6.71 -0.17 -23.02
CA ALA A 75 5.71 -1.18 -23.35
C ALA A 75 4.91 -0.81 -24.61
N GLY A 76 4.89 -1.72 -25.57
CA GLY A 76 4.05 -1.68 -26.76
C GLY A 76 2.83 -2.61 -26.67
N SER A 77 2.68 -3.35 -25.56
CA SER A 77 1.53 -4.19 -25.25
C SER A 77 1.24 -4.23 -23.76
N PHE A 78 0.03 -4.66 -23.41
CA PHE A 78 -0.41 -4.82 -22.03
C PHE A 78 0.49 -5.79 -21.26
N GLU A 79 0.86 -6.92 -21.85
CA GLU A 79 1.66 -7.97 -21.21
C GLU A 79 3.06 -7.46 -20.83
N VAL A 80 3.68 -6.63 -21.68
CA VAL A 80 4.98 -6.03 -21.40
C VAL A 80 4.87 -5.00 -20.27
N LEU A 81 3.79 -4.22 -20.24
CA LEU A 81 3.51 -3.29 -19.15
C LEU A 81 3.36 -4.04 -17.82
N VAL A 82 2.53 -5.08 -17.78
CA VAL A 82 2.30 -5.91 -16.58
C VAL A 82 3.59 -6.61 -16.13
N ALA A 83 4.38 -7.18 -17.06
CA ALA A 83 5.67 -7.80 -16.73
C ALA A 83 6.67 -6.78 -16.16
N GLY A 84 6.75 -5.59 -16.73
CA GLY A 84 7.56 -4.50 -16.19
C GLY A 84 7.12 -4.08 -14.79
N ARG A 85 5.81 -4.00 -14.54
CA ARG A 85 5.22 -3.72 -13.22
C ARG A 85 5.57 -4.82 -12.20
N ALA A 86 5.46 -6.08 -12.58
CA ALA A 86 5.87 -7.20 -11.72
C ALA A 86 7.36 -7.10 -11.35
N LEU A 87 8.24 -6.83 -12.32
CA LEU A 87 9.67 -6.65 -12.07
C LEU A 87 9.95 -5.43 -11.17
N GLN A 88 9.24 -4.31 -11.33
CA GLN A 88 9.32 -3.18 -10.41
C GLN A 88 8.96 -3.61 -8.97
N GLY A 89 7.93 -4.44 -8.80
CA GLY A 89 7.55 -5.01 -7.51
C GLY A 89 8.66 -5.85 -6.88
N VAL A 90 9.33 -6.72 -7.66
CA VAL A 90 10.46 -7.54 -7.21
C VAL A 90 11.60 -6.68 -6.66
N PHE A 91 12.02 -5.67 -7.40
CA PHE A 91 13.12 -4.79 -6.96
C PHE A 91 12.68 -3.80 -5.88
N GLY A 92 11.42 -3.37 -5.89
CA GLY A 92 10.81 -2.60 -4.82
C GLY A 92 10.85 -3.33 -3.48
N ALA A 93 10.55 -4.63 -3.49
CA ALA A 93 10.59 -5.50 -2.31
C ALA A 93 12.00 -5.62 -1.70
N LEU A 94 13.04 -5.42 -2.48
CA LEU A 94 14.41 -5.32 -1.99
C LEU A 94 14.72 -3.92 -1.44
N LEU A 95 14.22 -2.87 -2.08
CA LEU A 95 14.52 -1.47 -1.73
C LEU A 95 13.89 -1.03 -0.41
N ALA A 96 12.61 -1.31 -0.19
CA ALA A 96 11.87 -0.77 0.95
C ALA A 96 12.45 -1.23 2.31
N PRO A 97 12.65 -2.54 2.59
CA PRO A 97 13.24 -2.98 3.83
C PRO A 97 14.71 -2.58 3.96
N THR A 98 15.46 -2.51 2.85
CA THR A 98 16.85 -2.06 2.84
C THR A 98 16.97 -0.60 3.28
N ALA A 99 16.10 0.28 2.79
CA ALA A 99 16.08 1.70 3.17
C ALA A 99 15.81 1.88 4.67
N LEU A 100 14.80 1.19 5.20
CA LEU A 100 14.48 1.22 6.63
C LEU A 100 15.61 0.65 7.49
N SER A 101 16.22 -0.45 7.05
CA SER A 101 17.37 -1.05 7.73
C SER A 101 18.61 -0.14 7.74
N LEU A 102 18.85 0.60 6.66
CA LEU A 102 19.91 1.61 6.61
C LEU A 102 19.66 2.75 7.59
N LEU A 103 18.43 3.24 7.71
CA LEU A 103 18.06 4.27 8.69
C LEU A 103 18.33 3.81 10.13
N THR A 104 17.88 2.61 10.48
CA THR A 104 18.05 2.08 11.85
C THR A 104 19.51 1.86 12.23
N THR A 105 20.35 1.48 11.28
CA THR A 105 21.76 1.17 11.55
C THR A 105 22.71 2.34 11.38
N THR A 106 22.33 3.35 10.60
CA THR A 106 23.17 4.55 10.43
C THR A 106 23.00 5.52 11.61
N PHE A 107 21.80 5.64 12.13
CA PHE A 107 21.50 6.54 13.26
C PHE A 107 21.37 5.73 14.56
N ALA A 108 22.50 5.60 15.29
CA ALA A 108 22.56 4.85 16.54
C ALA A 108 21.86 5.61 17.69
N ASP A 109 22.00 6.93 17.74
CA ASP A 109 21.34 7.78 18.75
C ASP A 109 19.82 7.80 18.54
N ALA A 110 19.05 7.68 19.64
CA ALA A 110 17.59 7.59 19.59
C ALA A 110 16.94 8.87 19.02
N LYS A 111 17.49 10.05 19.35
CA LYS A 111 16.96 11.35 18.92
C LYS A 111 17.26 11.61 17.44
N GLU A 112 18.47 11.26 16.99
CA GLU A 112 18.86 11.35 15.59
C GLU A 112 18.05 10.37 14.74
N ARG A 113 17.85 9.14 15.22
CA ARG A 113 17.04 8.12 14.58
C ARG A 113 15.58 8.57 14.46
N ALA A 114 14.98 9.13 15.50
CA ALA A 114 13.62 9.66 15.45
C ALA A 114 13.49 10.78 14.40
N LYS A 115 14.48 11.69 14.34
CA LYS A 115 14.54 12.73 13.31
C LYS A 115 14.66 12.14 11.89
N ALA A 116 15.50 11.12 11.69
CA ALA A 116 15.68 10.46 10.40
C ALA A 116 14.40 9.75 9.95
N PHE A 117 13.68 9.05 10.86
CA PHE A 117 12.38 8.46 10.56
C PHE A 117 11.31 9.52 10.27
N GLY A 118 11.33 10.66 10.98
CA GLY A 118 10.44 11.78 10.67
C GLY A 118 10.65 12.33 9.25
N ILE A 119 11.90 12.54 8.86
CA ILE A 119 12.26 12.97 7.49
C ILE A 119 11.84 11.89 6.46
N PHE A 120 12.10 10.61 6.74
CA PHE A 120 11.68 9.50 5.88
C PHE A 120 10.16 9.48 5.67
N GLY A 121 9.38 9.64 6.75
CA GLY A 121 7.94 9.71 6.68
C GLY A 121 7.44 10.93 5.89
N ALA A 122 8.06 12.10 6.10
CA ALA A 122 7.75 13.31 5.34
C ALA A 122 8.04 13.15 3.84
N VAL A 123 9.21 12.55 3.49
CA VAL A 123 9.58 12.27 2.09
C VAL A 123 8.64 11.22 1.47
N ALA A 124 8.23 10.20 2.22
CA ALA A 124 7.28 9.19 1.75
C ALA A 124 5.89 9.83 1.48
N GLY A 125 5.40 10.66 2.41
CA GLY A 125 4.14 11.39 2.24
C GLY A 125 4.18 12.39 1.08
N ALA A 126 5.26 13.18 0.99
CA ALA A 126 5.47 14.09 -0.13
C ALA A 126 5.57 13.33 -1.47
N GLY A 127 6.19 12.14 -1.46
CA GLY A 127 6.28 11.27 -2.64
C GLY A 127 4.91 10.87 -3.18
N GLY A 128 3.92 10.64 -2.31
CA GLY A 128 2.54 10.41 -2.72
C GLY A 128 1.92 11.61 -3.44
N GLY A 129 1.99 12.80 -2.82
CA GLY A 129 1.46 14.03 -3.42
C GLY A 129 2.17 14.44 -4.70
N VAL A 130 3.52 14.39 -4.70
CA VAL A 130 4.33 14.67 -5.89
C VAL A 130 4.02 13.68 -7.01
N GLY A 131 3.80 12.39 -6.68
CA GLY A 131 3.42 11.37 -7.65
C GLY A 131 2.14 11.71 -8.39
N LEU A 132 1.11 12.16 -7.66
CA LEU A 132 -0.16 12.58 -8.26
C LEU A 132 -0.01 13.76 -9.21
N LEU A 133 0.66 14.83 -8.76
CA LEU A 133 0.90 16.03 -9.59
C LEU A 133 1.77 15.74 -10.79
N LEU A 134 2.89 15.07 -10.56
CA LEU A 134 3.84 14.75 -11.61
C LEU A 134 3.23 13.78 -12.62
N GLY A 135 2.41 12.81 -12.14
CA GLY A 135 1.66 11.90 -12.99
C GLY A 135 0.70 12.63 -13.91
N GLY A 136 -0.06 13.59 -13.37
CA GLY A 136 -0.93 14.43 -14.15
C GLY A 136 -0.15 15.23 -15.20
N PHE A 137 0.88 15.97 -14.77
CA PHE A 137 1.69 16.81 -15.66
C PHE A 137 2.36 16.01 -16.79
N LEU A 138 3.00 14.88 -16.47
CA LEU A 138 3.68 14.05 -17.46
C LEU A 138 2.70 13.41 -18.45
N THR A 139 1.55 12.94 -17.97
CA THR A 139 0.54 12.30 -18.81
C THR A 139 -0.11 13.30 -19.76
N GLU A 140 -0.37 14.53 -19.31
CA GLU A 140 -1.05 15.56 -20.11
C GLU A 140 -0.12 16.22 -21.12
N HIS A 141 1.14 16.55 -20.73
CA HIS A 141 2.04 17.38 -21.55
C HIS A 141 3.06 16.56 -22.37
N LEU A 142 3.30 15.31 -21.97
CA LEU A 142 4.23 14.44 -22.68
C LEU A 142 3.52 13.16 -23.14
N ASP A 143 3.57 12.11 -22.32
CA ASP A 143 2.96 10.80 -22.56
C ASP A 143 2.91 10.04 -21.23
N TRP A 144 1.93 9.14 -21.04
CA TRP A 144 1.78 8.33 -19.84
C TRP A 144 3.04 7.50 -19.52
N ARG A 145 3.84 7.14 -20.51
CA ARG A 145 5.09 6.39 -20.37
C ARG A 145 6.13 7.11 -19.53
N TRP A 146 6.11 8.45 -19.55
CA TRP A 146 7.01 9.26 -18.74
C TRP A 146 6.75 9.13 -17.24
N CYS A 147 5.56 8.71 -16.83
CA CYS A 147 5.27 8.36 -15.45
C CYS A 147 6.12 7.18 -14.96
N LEU A 148 6.54 6.31 -15.87
CA LEU A 148 7.44 5.20 -15.58
C LEU A 148 8.92 5.61 -15.78
N TYR A 149 9.24 6.34 -16.86
CA TYR A 149 10.61 6.79 -17.12
C TYR A 149 11.16 7.75 -16.06
N VAL A 150 10.33 8.53 -15.39
CA VAL A 150 10.78 9.44 -14.32
C VAL A 150 11.48 8.70 -13.18
N ASN A 151 11.16 7.44 -12.95
CA ASN A 151 11.84 6.58 -11.97
C ASN A 151 13.34 6.39 -12.28
N LEU A 152 13.75 6.46 -13.55
CA LEU A 152 15.16 6.36 -13.94
C LEU A 152 15.95 7.54 -13.39
N ILE A 153 15.35 8.74 -13.40
CA ILE A 153 15.97 9.96 -12.87
C ILE A 153 16.13 9.82 -11.35
N PHE A 154 15.06 9.45 -10.64
CA PHE A 154 15.12 9.27 -9.19
C PHE A 154 16.08 8.15 -8.79
N ALA A 155 16.06 7.02 -9.51
CA ALA A 155 16.98 5.92 -9.27
C ALA A 155 18.46 6.31 -9.54
N GLY A 156 18.71 7.08 -10.60
CA GLY A 156 20.04 7.61 -10.91
C GLY A 156 20.59 8.51 -9.81
N VAL A 157 19.79 9.48 -9.34
CA VAL A 157 20.16 10.35 -8.23
C VAL A 157 20.39 9.54 -6.94
N ALA A 158 19.49 8.60 -6.63
CA ALA A 158 19.62 7.75 -5.46
C ALA A 158 20.86 6.81 -5.56
N LEU A 159 21.18 6.30 -6.75
CA LEU A 159 22.34 5.46 -6.99
C LEU A 159 23.65 6.23 -6.77
N ILE A 160 23.74 7.45 -7.29
CA ILE A 160 24.89 8.34 -7.04
C ILE A 160 25.02 8.60 -5.55
N GLY A 161 23.93 8.94 -4.86
CA GLY A 161 23.91 9.13 -3.40
C GLY A 161 24.36 7.87 -2.66
N ALA A 162 23.88 6.69 -3.07
CA ALA A 162 24.26 5.41 -2.45
C ALA A 162 25.74 5.09 -2.65
N LEU A 163 26.30 5.40 -3.81
CA LEU A 163 27.72 5.21 -4.10
C LEU A 163 28.60 6.11 -3.23
N LEU A 164 28.24 7.39 -3.10
CA LEU A 164 29.03 8.42 -2.41
C LEU A 164 28.92 8.33 -0.88
N PHE A 165 27.72 8.12 -0.36
CA PHE A 165 27.45 8.30 1.07
C PHE A 165 27.27 7.00 1.86
N LEU A 166 26.87 5.88 1.21
CA LEU A 166 26.67 4.65 1.96
C LEU A 166 28.00 3.94 2.25
N PRO A 167 28.30 3.64 3.52
CA PRO A 167 29.49 2.87 3.87
C PRO A 167 29.35 1.42 3.36
N ARG A 168 30.48 0.79 3.08
CA ARG A 168 30.52 -0.65 2.77
C ARG A 168 30.29 -1.43 4.07
N HIS A 169 29.11 -1.97 4.25
CA HIS A 169 28.84 -2.91 5.36
C HIS A 169 29.38 -4.30 4.99
N ARG A 170 30.08 -4.91 5.94
CA ARG A 170 30.50 -6.32 5.78
C ARG A 170 29.25 -7.20 5.78
N ARG A 171 29.29 -8.23 4.93
CA ARG A 171 28.31 -9.32 4.92
C ARG A 171 28.27 -9.94 6.31
N ASP A 172 27.08 -10.05 6.89
CA ASP A 172 26.91 -10.81 8.11
C ASP A 172 26.74 -12.29 7.75
N LYS A 173 27.83 -13.05 7.92
CA LYS A 173 27.84 -14.50 7.62
C LYS A 173 27.05 -15.32 8.64
N SER A 174 26.59 -14.72 9.73
CA SER A 174 25.80 -15.39 10.77
C SER A 174 24.31 -15.49 10.43
N VAL A 175 23.85 -14.68 9.49
CA VAL A 175 22.44 -14.65 9.08
C VAL A 175 22.11 -15.94 8.32
N LYS A 176 21.24 -16.75 8.93
CA LYS A 176 20.67 -17.95 8.31
C LYS A 176 19.30 -17.62 7.73
N ILE A 177 19.06 -18.07 6.50
CA ILE A 177 17.75 -17.94 5.86
C ILE A 177 16.89 -19.13 6.24
N ASP A 178 15.68 -18.86 6.67
CA ASP A 178 14.61 -19.85 6.73
C ASP A 178 14.04 -20.06 5.31
N ILE A 179 14.71 -20.91 4.52
CA ILE A 179 14.29 -21.19 3.13
C ILE A 179 12.87 -21.76 3.07
N PRO A 180 12.49 -22.77 3.88
CA PRO A 180 11.13 -23.29 3.86
C PRO A 180 10.08 -22.24 4.22
N GLY A 181 10.33 -21.44 5.27
CA GLY A 181 9.43 -20.34 5.65
C GLY A 181 9.32 -19.28 4.55
N THR A 182 10.43 -18.93 3.93
CA THR A 182 10.46 -17.97 2.83
C THR A 182 9.66 -18.46 1.62
N VAL A 183 9.88 -19.70 1.17
CA VAL A 183 9.15 -20.26 0.02
C VAL A 183 7.66 -20.35 0.31
N THR A 184 7.28 -20.84 1.50
CA THR A 184 5.88 -21.01 1.86
C THR A 184 5.13 -19.68 1.99
N VAL A 185 5.73 -18.65 2.61
CA VAL A 185 5.06 -17.35 2.72
C VAL A 185 4.98 -16.63 1.37
N THR A 186 6.05 -16.68 0.58
CA THR A 186 6.05 -16.05 -0.75
C THR A 186 5.02 -16.70 -1.67
N ALA A 187 5.02 -18.03 -1.76
CA ALA A 187 4.04 -18.77 -2.56
C ALA A 187 2.61 -18.62 -1.99
N GLY A 188 2.46 -18.57 -0.66
CA GLY A 188 1.17 -18.37 -0.02
C GLY A 188 0.59 -16.99 -0.27
N LEU A 189 1.39 -15.93 -0.14
CA LEU A 189 0.95 -14.56 -0.45
C LEU A 189 0.70 -14.36 -1.94
N PHE A 190 1.54 -14.95 -2.79
CA PHE A 190 1.30 -14.96 -4.24
C PHE A 190 -0.04 -15.62 -4.56
N ALA A 191 -0.26 -16.84 -4.07
CA ALA A 191 -1.50 -17.57 -4.31
C ALA A 191 -2.73 -16.83 -3.75
N LEU A 192 -2.60 -16.15 -2.60
CA LEU A 192 -3.67 -15.34 -2.02
C LEU A 192 -4.08 -14.20 -2.95
N VAL A 193 -3.12 -13.37 -3.33
CA VAL A 193 -3.39 -12.18 -4.16
C VAL A 193 -3.83 -12.59 -5.57
N TYR A 194 -3.17 -13.60 -6.14
CA TYR A 194 -3.55 -14.12 -7.46
C TYR A 194 -4.96 -14.73 -7.44
N GLY A 195 -5.32 -15.48 -6.40
CA GLY A 195 -6.65 -16.06 -6.24
C GLY A 195 -7.76 -15.00 -6.19
N PHE A 196 -7.54 -13.90 -5.47
CA PHE A 196 -8.48 -12.77 -5.48
C PHE A 196 -8.53 -12.07 -6.83
N ALA A 197 -7.39 -11.82 -7.47
CA ALA A 197 -7.36 -11.21 -8.81
C ALA A 197 -8.02 -12.11 -9.86
N ASN A 198 -7.86 -13.43 -9.76
CA ASN A 198 -8.51 -14.39 -10.66
C ASN A 198 -10.04 -14.44 -10.45
N ALA A 199 -10.53 -14.15 -9.25
CA ALA A 199 -11.95 -14.06 -8.98
C ALA A 199 -12.61 -12.91 -9.77
N GLU A 200 -11.88 -11.84 -10.04
CA GLU A 200 -12.37 -10.71 -10.84
C GLU A 200 -12.39 -11.03 -12.34
N THR A 201 -11.36 -11.69 -12.86
CA THR A 201 -11.24 -11.96 -14.31
C THR A 201 -12.03 -13.19 -14.76
N GLU A 202 -12.07 -14.25 -13.93
CA GLU A 202 -12.68 -15.54 -14.28
C GLU A 202 -14.03 -15.77 -13.58
N SER A 203 -14.21 -15.33 -12.40
CA SER A 203 -15.36 -15.34 -11.49
C SER A 203 -15.08 -16.09 -10.17
N TRP A 204 -15.92 -15.84 -9.18
CA TRP A 204 -15.94 -16.60 -7.92
C TRP A 204 -16.40 -18.06 -8.09
N GLY A 205 -16.99 -18.43 -9.22
CA GLY A 205 -17.35 -19.81 -9.56
C GLY A 205 -16.21 -20.62 -10.14
N SER A 206 -15.09 -19.99 -10.51
CA SER A 206 -13.95 -20.67 -11.12
C SER A 206 -13.22 -21.59 -10.15
N ALA A 207 -12.93 -22.81 -10.59
CA ALA A 207 -12.10 -23.75 -9.83
C ALA A 207 -10.67 -23.22 -9.62
N GLY A 208 -10.15 -22.41 -10.55
CA GLY A 208 -8.87 -21.73 -10.43
C GLY A 208 -8.82 -20.77 -9.25
N THR A 209 -9.85 -19.92 -9.09
CA THR A 209 -9.97 -19.00 -7.97
C THR A 209 -9.87 -19.72 -6.62
N TRP A 210 -10.71 -20.71 -6.41
CA TRP A 210 -10.70 -21.48 -5.15
C TRP A 210 -9.45 -22.32 -4.99
N GLY A 211 -8.88 -22.86 -6.06
CA GLY A 211 -7.63 -23.61 -6.03
C GLY A 211 -6.48 -22.77 -5.48
N PHE A 212 -6.33 -21.53 -5.96
CA PHE A 212 -5.32 -20.59 -5.46
C PHE A 212 -5.61 -20.12 -4.04
N LEU A 213 -6.86 -19.82 -3.68
CA LEU A 213 -7.21 -19.40 -2.32
C LEU A 213 -7.01 -20.52 -1.28
N ILE A 214 -7.35 -21.78 -1.61
CA ILE A 214 -7.08 -22.92 -0.76
C ILE A 214 -5.57 -23.16 -0.64
N ALA A 215 -4.82 -23.10 -1.75
CA ALA A 215 -3.37 -23.20 -1.73
C ALA A 215 -2.75 -22.11 -0.85
N ALA A 216 -3.24 -20.89 -0.93
CA ALA A 216 -2.82 -19.78 -0.08
C ALA A 216 -3.05 -20.08 1.41
N ALA A 217 -4.26 -20.52 1.77
CA ALA A 217 -4.60 -20.86 3.15
C ALA A 217 -3.70 -21.98 3.70
N VAL A 218 -3.47 -23.04 2.92
CA VAL A 218 -2.58 -24.14 3.29
C VAL A 218 -1.14 -23.67 3.45
N LEU A 219 -0.60 -22.93 2.47
CA LEU A 219 0.79 -22.47 2.50
C LEU A 219 1.04 -21.47 3.64
N ILE A 220 0.11 -20.57 3.93
CA ILE A 220 0.20 -19.65 5.07
C ILE A 220 0.11 -20.41 6.39
N ALA A 221 -0.77 -21.42 6.51
CA ALA A 221 -0.84 -22.27 7.69
C ALA A 221 0.46 -23.07 7.90
N VAL A 222 1.04 -23.63 6.84
CA VAL A 222 2.34 -24.29 6.87
C VAL A 222 3.43 -23.30 7.28
N PHE A 223 3.45 -22.10 6.72
CA PHE A 223 4.38 -21.03 7.11
C PHE A 223 4.28 -20.74 8.62
N VAL A 224 3.09 -20.46 9.14
CA VAL A 224 2.88 -20.18 10.56
C VAL A 224 3.38 -21.35 11.43
N ARG A 225 3.11 -22.60 11.03
CA ARG A 225 3.61 -23.78 11.74
C ARG A 225 5.14 -23.89 11.68
N LEU A 226 5.76 -23.60 10.55
CA LEU A 226 7.22 -23.57 10.42
C LEU A 226 7.84 -22.50 11.34
N GLN A 227 7.25 -21.29 11.40
CA GLN A 227 7.75 -20.21 12.26
C GLN A 227 7.70 -20.53 13.77
N THR A 228 6.90 -21.54 14.19
CA THR A 228 6.91 -22.02 15.58
C THR A 228 7.99 -23.06 15.86
N ARG A 229 8.66 -23.61 14.85
CA ARG A 229 9.59 -24.73 14.97
C ARG A 229 11.03 -24.45 14.57
N VAL A 230 11.23 -23.44 13.72
CA VAL A 230 12.55 -23.08 13.18
C VAL A 230 13.33 -22.26 14.20
N ALA A 231 14.64 -22.54 14.34
CA ALA A 231 15.52 -21.83 15.29
C ALA A 231 15.71 -20.36 14.93
N HIS A 232 15.65 -20.01 13.64
CA HIS A 232 15.80 -18.64 13.14
C HIS A 232 14.59 -18.29 12.26
N PRO A 233 13.41 -17.99 12.85
CA PRO A 233 12.20 -17.74 12.10
C PRO A 233 12.33 -16.46 11.26
N LEU A 234 11.75 -16.50 10.06
CA LEU A 234 11.65 -15.33 9.18
C LEU A 234 10.81 -14.23 9.84
N LEU A 235 9.72 -14.62 10.49
CA LEU A 235 8.80 -13.77 11.23
C LEU A 235 8.58 -14.34 12.64
N PRO A 236 9.26 -13.83 13.67
CA PRO A 236 8.99 -14.23 15.04
C PRO A 236 7.54 -13.94 15.43
N LEU A 237 6.71 -14.97 15.58
CA LEU A 237 5.27 -14.81 15.86
C LEU A 237 4.97 -14.03 17.14
N ARG A 238 5.94 -13.94 18.08
CA ARG A 238 5.85 -13.09 19.27
C ARG A 238 5.54 -11.62 18.93
N ILE A 239 6.02 -11.14 17.75
CA ILE A 239 5.79 -9.77 17.29
C ILE A 239 4.31 -9.54 16.99
N LEU A 240 3.66 -10.49 16.27
CA LEU A 240 2.25 -10.39 15.92
C LEU A 240 1.29 -10.79 17.06
N ARG A 241 1.78 -11.58 18.04
CA ARG A 241 1.00 -11.99 19.22
C ARG A 241 0.81 -10.85 20.22
N ASP A 242 1.68 -9.85 20.20
CA ASP A 242 1.44 -8.65 20.99
C ASP A 242 0.16 -7.96 20.47
N ARG A 243 -0.72 -7.63 21.40
CA ARG A 243 -2.07 -7.19 21.10
C ARG A 243 -2.11 -5.86 20.34
N ASP A 244 -1.25 -4.93 20.71
CA ASP A 244 -1.21 -3.61 20.06
C ASP A 244 -0.56 -3.67 18.68
N ARG A 245 0.49 -4.49 18.52
CA ARG A 245 1.15 -4.71 17.21
C ARG A 245 0.26 -5.49 16.25
N GLY A 246 -0.47 -6.50 16.76
CA GLY A 246 -1.48 -7.20 15.97
C GLY A 246 -2.61 -6.29 15.52
N ALA A 247 -3.14 -5.46 16.41
CA ALA A 247 -4.15 -4.46 16.09
C ALA A 247 -3.64 -3.44 15.06
N ALA A 248 -2.42 -2.96 15.21
CA ALA A 248 -1.78 -2.04 14.28
C ALA A 248 -1.61 -2.67 12.88
N SER A 249 -1.20 -3.93 12.81
CA SER A 249 -1.07 -4.67 11.55
C SER A 249 -2.42 -4.83 10.84
N ILE A 250 -3.49 -5.13 11.58
CA ILE A 250 -4.86 -5.21 11.05
C ILE A 250 -5.33 -3.82 10.58
N ALA A 251 -5.05 -2.77 11.36
CA ALA A 251 -5.39 -1.40 10.98
C ALA A 251 -4.75 -0.99 9.66
N MET A 252 -3.47 -1.34 9.46
CA MET A 252 -2.74 -1.04 8.21
C MET A 252 -3.26 -1.86 7.02
N PHE A 253 -3.61 -3.12 7.24
CA PHE A 253 -4.25 -3.97 6.22
C PHE A 253 -5.59 -3.36 5.75
N ILE A 254 -6.48 -3.02 6.68
CA ILE A 254 -7.79 -2.44 6.39
C ILE A 254 -7.67 -1.08 5.68
N SER A 255 -6.75 -0.23 6.17
CA SER A 255 -6.53 1.08 5.55
C SER A 255 -6.06 0.98 4.11
N ALA A 256 -5.16 0.04 3.82
CA ALA A 256 -4.66 -0.17 2.47
C ALA A 256 -5.75 -0.72 1.54
N ALA A 257 -6.58 -1.66 2.02
CA ALA A 257 -7.69 -2.20 1.24
C ALA A 257 -8.71 -1.11 0.85
N GLY A 258 -9.10 -0.27 1.81
CA GLY A 258 -10.07 0.79 1.54
C GLY A 258 -9.51 1.97 0.74
N MET A 259 -8.24 2.35 0.98
CA MET A 259 -7.58 3.45 0.26
C MET A 259 -7.45 3.17 -1.24
N PHE A 260 -7.17 1.93 -1.62
CA PHE A 260 -7.01 1.56 -3.02
C PHE A 260 -8.29 1.77 -3.83
N GLY A 261 -9.44 1.39 -3.26
CA GLY A 261 -10.74 1.60 -3.88
C GLY A 261 -11.01 3.09 -4.17
N VAL A 262 -10.71 3.97 -3.19
CA VAL A 262 -10.89 5.41 -3.40
C VAL A 262 -10.00 5.94 -4.52
N ASN A 263 -8.71 5.63 -4.48
CA ASN A 263 -7.78 6.15 -5.47
C ASN A 263 -8.14 5.72 -6.90
N LEU A 264 -8.51 4.45 -7.09
CA LEU A 264 -8.84 3.92 -8.41
C LEU A 264 -10.17 4.51 -8.92
N PHE A 265 -11.26 4.31 -8.19
CA PHE A 265 -12.60 4.66 -8.67
C PHE A 265 -12.82 6.17 -8.72
N LEU A 266 -12.22 6.93 -7.80
CA LEU A 266 -12.31 8.40 -7.86
C LEU A 266 -11.49 8.97 -9.03
N THR A 267 -10.35 8.38 -9.38
CA THR A 267 -9.61 8.79 -10.59
C THR A 267 -10.48 8.62 -11.84
N TYR A 268 -11.17 7.48 -11.96
CA TYR A 268 -12.09 7.26 -13.09
C TYR A 268 -13.29 8.20 -13.06
N TYR A 269 -13.88 8.44 -11.90
CA TYR A 269 -14.97 9.40 -11.75
C TYR A 269 -14.55 10.81 -12.18
N LEU A 270 -13.41 11.30 -11.69
CA LEU A 270 -12.91 12.63 -12.05
C LEU A 270 -12.59 12.75 -13.54
N GLN A 271 -11.95 11.75 -14.15
CA GLN A 271 -11.54 11.82 -15.55
C GLN A 271 -12.67 11.46 -16.53
N GLN A 272 -13.49 10.45 -16.24
CA GLN A 272 -14.51 9.95 -17.17
C GLN A 272 -15.86 10.62 -16.97
N SER A 273 -16.29 10.86 -15.72
CA SER A 273 -17.60 11.47 -15.43
C SER A 273 -17.52 13.01 -15.42
N LEU A 274 -16.52 13.59 -14.73
CA LEU A 274 -16.37 15.04 -14.65
C LEU A 274 -15.49 15.63 -15.77
N GLY A 275 -14.84 14.80 -16.60
CA GLY A 275 -14.01 15.25 -17.71
C GLY A 275 -12.72 15.96 -17.32
N TYR A 276 -12.22 15.74 -16.08
CA TYR A 276 -10.99 16.36 -15.61
C TYR A 276 -9.78 15.84 -16.39
N SER A 277 -8.88 16.77 -16.71
CA SER A 277 -7.56 16.40 -17.22
C SER A 277 -6.77 15.60 -16.17
N PRO A 278 -5.72 14.86 -16.56
CA PRO A 278 -4.83 14.20 -15.62
C PRO A 278 -4.21 15.15 -14.58
N VAL A 279 -3.86 16.38 -14.96
CA VAL A 279 -3.34 17.41 -14.02
C VAL A 279 -4.42 17.84 -13.03
N GLU A 280 -5.62 18.15 -13.51
CA GLU A 280 -6.74 18.52 -12.64
C GLU A 280 -7.09 17.40 -11.67
N THR A 281 -7.05 16.14 -12.13
CA THR A 281 -7.24 14.96 -11.28
C THR A 281 -6.17 14.90 -10.19
N GLY A 282 -4.90 15.10 -10.54
CA GLY A 282 -3.80 15.14 -9.56
C GLY A 282 -3.98 16.24 -8.51
N LEU A 283 -4.39 17.44 -8.95
CA LEU A 283 -4.70 18.59 -8.08
C LEU A 283 -5.90 18.27 -7.16
N ALA A 284 -6.91 17.60 -7.67
CA ALA A 284 -8.10 17.20 -6.91
C ALA A 284 -7.79 16.23 -5.74
N PHE A 285 -6.71 15.47 -5.83
CA PHE A 285 -6.27 14.60 -4.73
C PHE A 285 -5.38 15.31 -3.69
N LEU A 286 -4.81 16.49 -3.96
CA LEU A 286 -3.93 17.17 -3.00
C LEU A 286 -4.58 17.47 -1.65
N PRO A 287 -5.85 17.91 -1.58
CA PRO A 287 -6.49 18.18 -0.30
C PRO A 287 -6.52 16.95 0.63
N VAL A 288 -6.68 15.75 0.08
CA VAL A 288 -6.64 14.51 0.91
C VAL A 288 -5.24 14.30 1.49
N VAL A 289 -4.19 14.53 0.71
CA VAL A 289 -2.79 14.42 1.18
C VAL A 289 -2.53 15.40 2.33
N VAL A 290 -2.98 16.65 2.18
CA VAL A 290 -2.85 17.66 3.23
C VAL A 290 -3.63 17.26 4.49
N ALA A 291 -4.85 16.77 4.35
CA ALA A 291 -5.65 16.30 5.47
C ALA A 291 -4.98 15.13 6.21
N VAL A 292 -4.42 14.15 5.47
CA VAL A 292 -3.63 13.05 6.04
C VAL A 292 -2.44 13.58 6.82
N MET A 293 -1.68 14.52 6.27
CA MET A 293 -0.49 15.09 6.92
C MET A 293 -0.84 15.82 8.23
N ILE A 294 -1.86 16.67 8.20
CA ILE A 294 -2.33 17.41 9.38
C ILE A 294 -2.81 16.44 10.46
N ALA A 295 -3.69 15.50 10.09
CA ALA A 295 -4.24 14.54 11.02
C ALA A 295 -3.18 13.58 11.59
N SER A 296 -2.22 13.12 10.78
CA SER A 296 -1.08 12.30 11.23
C SER A 296 -0.20 13.04 12.24
N THR A 297 0.11 14.31 11.97
CA THR A 297 0.91 15.15 12.85
C THR A 297 0.19 15.38 14.19
N LEU A 298 -1.09 15.70 14.15
CA LEU A 298 -1.92 15.86 15.33
C LEU A 298 -2.04 14.54 16.12
N ALA A 299 -2.25 13.42 15.42
CA ALA A 299 -2.36 12.11 16.03
C ALA A 299 -1.10 11.73 16.79
N THR A 300 0.08 11.84 16.18
CA THR A 300 1.34 11.42 16.80
C THR A 300 1.90 12.43 17.79
N GLY A 301 1.75 13.73 17.53
CA GLY A 301 2.29 14.78 18.36
C GLY A 301 1.45 15.11 19.61
N VAL A 302 0.14 14.92 19.54
CA VAL A 302 -0.77 15.36 20.61
C VAL A 302 -1.70 14.26 21.11
N LEU A 303 -2.40 13.57 20.19
CA LEU A 303 -3.49 12.68 20.59
C LEU A 303 -2.98 11.36 21.16
N THR A 304 -2.08 10.67 20.44
CA THR A 304 -1.55 9.36 20.87
C THR A 304 -0.76 9.44 22.19
N PRO A 305 0.09 10.47 22.46
CA PRO A 305 0.74 10.61 23.75
C PRO A 305 -0.21 10.83 24.92
N ARG A 306 -1.41 11.42 24.67
CA ARG A 306 -2.40 11.70 25.73
C ARG A 306 -3.39 10.57 25.94
N PHE A 307 -3.88 9.96 24.87
CA PHE A 307 -5.04 9.05 24.91
C PHE A 307 -4.68 7.61 24.52
N GLY A 308 -3.48 7.39 23.99
CA GLY A 308 -3.09 6.10 23.39
C GLY A 308 -3.74 5.85 22.03
N PRO A 309 -3.39 4.75 21.35
CA PRO A 309 -3.92 4.42 20.01
C PRO A 309 -5.38 3.95 20.04
N LYS A 310 -5.86 3.44 21.17
CA LYS A 310 -7.19 2.80 21.29
C LYS A 310 -8.38 3.68 20.91
N PRO A 311 -8.52 4.94 21.32
CA PRO A 311 -9.61 5.80 20.87
C PRO A 311 -9.33 6.41 19.48
N ILE A 312 -8.06 6.61 19.10
CA ILE A 312 -7.69 7.40 17.93
C ILE A 312 -7.84 6.60 16.64
N VAL A 313 -7.31 5.36 16.62
CA VAL A 313 -7.36 4.52 15.41
C VAL A 313 -8.79 4.15 15.03
N PRO A 314 -9.67 3.70 15.95
CA PRO A 314 -11.08 3.46 15.62
C PRO A 314 -11.85 4.72 15.19
N LEU A 315 -11.56 5.88 15.81
CA LEU A 315 -12.13 7.15 15.37
C LEU A 315 -11.70 7.48 13.94
N GLY A 316 -10.42 7.30 13.62
CA GLY A 316 -9.91 7.48 12.26
C GLY A 316 -10.62 6.58 11.26
N MET A 317 -10.84 5.30 11.62
CA MET A 317 -11.57 4.37 10.77
C MET A 317 -13.05 4.77 10.60
N ALA A 318 -13.70 5.24 11.66
CA ALA A 318 -15.07 5.73 11.58
C ALA A 318 -15.19 6.98 10.68
N LEU A 319 -14.23 7.90 10.76
CA LEU A 319 -14.16 9.05 9.86
C LEU A 319 -13.91 8.64 8.41
N ALA A 320 -12.99 7.69 8.18
CA ALA A 320 -12.77 7.17 6.84
C ALA A 320 -14.03 6.51 6.26
N ALA A 321 -14.73 5.70 7.05
CA ALA A 321 -16.02 5.12 6.67
C ALA A 321 -17.07 6.19 6.35
N ALA A 322 -17.18 7.23 7.19
CA ALA A 322 -18.12 8.33 6.97
C ALA A 322 -17.84 9.11 5.69
N GLY A 323 -16.56 9.40 5.41
CA GLY A 323 -16.15 10.04 4.15
C GLY A 323 -16.51 9.19 2.93
N LEU A 324 -16.33 7.88 3.01
CA LEU A 324 -16.70 6.94 1.94
C LEU A 324 -18.23 6.84 1.74
N VAL A 325 -18.99 6.75 2.83
CA VAL A 325 -20.47 6.80 2.74
C VAL A 325 -20.91 8.10 2.10
N TRP A 326 -20.26 9.21 2.40
CA TRP A 326 -20.59 10.48 1.76
C TRP A 326 -20.26 10.47 0.25
N LEU A 327 -19.15 9.84 -0.18
CA LEU A 327 -18.83 9.66 -1.60
C LEU A 327 -19.85 8.80 -2.37
N THR A 328 -20.66 7.99 -1.70
CA THR A 328 -21.72 7.23 -2.39
C THR A 328 -22.88 8.11 -2.89
N THR A 329 -22.95 9.36 -2.46
CA THR A 329 -23.97 10.33 -2.90
C THR A 329 -23.56 11.12 -4.16
N LEU A 330 -22.44 10.75 -4.82
CA LEU A 330 -22.00 11.39 -6.05
C LEU A 330 -23.00 11.13 -7.19
N GLU A 331 -23.22 12.14 -8.00
CA GLU A 331 -24.03 12.12 -9.22
C GLU A 331 -23.12 12.41 -10.44
N ILE A 332 -23.64 12.24 -11.64
CA ILE A 332 -22.86 12.38 -12.89
C ILE A 332 -22.27 13.79 -13.04
N ASP A 333 -23.00 14.81 -12.57
CA ASP A 333 -22.67 16.22 -12.69
C ASP A 333 -22.33 16.91 -11.36
N SER A 334 -22.00 16.13 -10.32
CA SER A 334 -21.66 16.68 -9.00
C SER A 334 -20.49 17.65 -9.06
N ALA A 335 -20.67 18.84 -8.49
CA ALA A 335 -19.60 19.83 -8.38
C ALA A 335 -18.52 19.34 -7.40
N TYR A 336 -17.26 19.39 -7.82
CA TYR A 336 -16.12 18.93 -7.01
C TYR A 336 -16.08 19.59 -5.62
N ALA A 337 -16.22 20.92 -5.54
CA ALA A 337 -16.06 21.66 -4.29
C ALA A 337 -17.08 21.31 -3.21
N THR A 338 -18.28 20.90 -3.58
CA THR A 338 -19.38 20.63 -2.65
C THR A 338 -19.62 19.14 -2.40
N HIS A 339 -19.33 18.29 -3.37
CA HIS A 339 -19.68 16.86 -3.30
C HIS A 339 -18.47 15.93 -3.22
N VAL A 340 -17.29 16.32 -3.76
CA VAL A 340 -16.09 15.50 -3.74
C VAL A 340 -15.12 15.93 -2.64
N LEU A 341 -14.81 17.22 -2.56
CA LEU A 341 -13.82 17.76 -1.64
C LEU A 341 -14.13 17.52 -0.16
N PRO A 342 -15.35 17.79 0.38
CA PRO A 342 -15.62 17.61 1.79
C PRO A 342 -15.50 16.14 2.25
N PRO A 343 -16.08 15.13 1.57
CA PRO A 343 -15.87 13.74 1.94
C PRO A 343 -14.42 13.29 1.82
N LEU A 344 -13.67 13.80 0.86
CA LEU A 344 -12.23 13.51 0.73
C LEU A 344 -11.41 14.04 1.91
N LEU A 345 -11.73 15.23 2.42
CA LEU A 345 -11.08 15.78 3.62
C LEU A 345 -11.38 14.94 4.85
N VAL A 346 -12.64 14.50 5.03
CA VAL A 346 -13.04 13.61 6.14
C VAL A 346 -12.31 12.26 6.03
N PHE A 347 -12.28 11.67 4.84
CA PHE A 347 -11.56 10.43 4.57
C PHE A 347 -10.05 10.57 4.84
N GLY A 348 -9.42 11.64 4.35
CA GLY A 348 -7.99 11.90 4.56
C GLY A 348 -7.66 12.12 6.04
N ALA A 349 -8.48 12.87 6.79
CA ALA A 349 -8.33 13.02 8.22
C ALA A 349 -8.42 11.66 8.94
N GLY A 350 -9.38 10.81 8.55
CA GLY A 350 -9.49 9.44 9.03
C GLY A 350 -8.21 8.63 8.82
N LEU A 351 -7.68 8.63 7.59
CA LEU A 351 -6.44 7.91 7.26
C LEU A 351 -5.24 8.41 8.08
N GLY A 352 -5.12 9.71 8.28
CA GLY A 352 -4.05 10.30 9.10
C GLY A 352 -4.09 9.83 10.55
N LEU A 353 -5.30 9.72 11.14
CA LEU A 353 -5.51 9.19 12.48
C LEU A 353 -5.25 7.68 12.59
N ILE A 354 -5.25 6.94 11.48
CA ILE A 354 -4.98 5.50 11.47
C ILE A 354 -3.49 5.22 11.23
N MET A 355 -2.92 5.74 10.14
CA MET A 355 -1.62 5.30 9.62
C MET A 355 -0.48 5.59 10.57
N ALA A 356 -0.36 6.81 11.04
CA ALA A 356 0.76 7.23 11.87
C ALA A 356 0.76 6.58 13.28
N PRO A 357 -0.36 6.56 14.03
CA PRO A 357 -0.42 5.85 15.30
C PRO A 357 -0.23 4.33 15.16
N SER A 358 -0.77 3.72 14.11
CA SER A 358 -0.60 2.27 13.88
C SER A 358 0.85 1.92 13.55
N MET A 359 1.54 2.71 12.72
CA MET A 359 2.97 2.50 12.44
C MET A 359 3.80 2.64 13.73
N SER A 360 3.52 3.64 14.55
CA SER A 360 4.17 3.83 15.85
C SER A 360 3.93 2.63 16.79
N ALA A 361 2.66 2.18 16.92
CA ALA A 361 2.31 1.05 17.79
C ALA A 361 2.93 -0.27 17.29
N ALA A 362 3.01 -0.48 15.98
CA ALA A 362 3.59 -1.67 15.39
C ALA A 362 5.11 -1.80 15.62
N THR A 363 5.80 -0.69 15.83
CA THR A 363 7.27 -0.65 16.02
C THR A 363 7.69 -0.37 17.46
N PHE A 364 6.77 0.03 18.32
CA PHE A 364 7.04 0.36 19.72
C PHE A 364 7.51 -0.87 20.51
N GLY A 365 8.61 -0.73 21.28
CA GLY A 365 9.13 -1.78 22.18
C GLY A 365 9.60 -3.05 21.47
N ILE A 366 9.89 -3.01 20.15
CA ILE A 366 10.56 -4.11 19.45
C ILE A 366 12.05 -4.08 19.74
N ASP A 367 12.63 -5.25 20.00
CA ASP A 367 14.09 -5.40 20.10
C ASP A 367 14.73 -4.84 18.81
N PRO A 368 15.80 -4.04 18.91
CA PRO A 368 16.52 -3.52 17.75
C PRO A 368 16.90 -4.59 16.70
N ALA A 369 17.15 -5.83 17.15
CA ALA A 369 17.41 -6.96 16.26
C ALA A 369 16.20 -7.38 15.42
N ASP A 370 14.98 -7.13 15.90
CA ASP A 370 13.72 -7.49 15.24
C ASP A 370 13.02 -6.30 14.55
N ALA A 371 13.56 -5.07 14.71
CA ALA A 371 12.92 -3.84 14.19
C ALA A 371 12.67 -3.88 12.67
N GLY A 372 13.58 -4.48 11.92
CA GLY A 372 13.43 -4.70 10.48
C GLY A 372 12.25 -5.63 10.14
N VAL A 373 12.09 -6.70 10.92
CA VAL A 373 11.00 -7.66 10.73
C VAL A 373 9.65 -7.05 11.10
N GLY A 374 9.59 -6.27 12.18
CA GLY A 374 8.38 -5.55 12.57
C GLY A 374 7.90 -4.60 11.48
N SER A 375 8.80 -3.78 10.94
CA SER A 375 8.49 -2.86 9.84
C SER A 375 8.10 -3.60 8.55
N ALA A 376 8.80 -4.69 8.22
CA ALA A 376 8.46 -5.54 7.07
C ALA A 376 7.07 -6.15 7.20
N SER A 377 6.68 -6.60 8.40
CA SER A 377 5.35 -7.16 8.65
C SER A 377 4.23 -6.15 8.39
N VAL A 378 4.39 -4.91 8.87
CA VAL A 378 3.40 -3.84 8.64
C VAL A 378 3.28 -3.52 7.14
N ASN A 379 4.42 -3.37 6.45
CA ASN A 379 4.40 -3.13 5.00
C ASN A 379 3.78 -4.31 4.23
N THR A 380 4.05 -5.55 4.65
CA THR A 380 3.41 -6.73 4.04
C THR A 380 1.90 -6.68 4.23
N MET A 381 1.40 -6.35 5.43
CA MET A 381 -0.04 -6.21 5.69
C MET A 381 -0.66 -5.11 4.82
N GLN A 382 0.01 -3.99 4.62
CA GLN A 382 -0.45 -2.94 3.69
C GLN A 382 -0.52 -3.46 2.25
N GLN A 383 0.51 -4.14 1.76
CA GLN A 383 0.52 -4.62 0.37
C GLN A 383 -0.52 -5.71 0.13
N VAL A 384 -0.64 -6.65 1.06
CA VAL A 384 -1.66 -7.71 0.99
C VAL A 384 -3.06 -7.09 1.07
N GLY A 385 -3.28 -6.16 2.01
CA GLY A 385 -4.54 -5.44 2.13
C GLY A 385 -4.91 -4.68 0.87
N GLY A 386 -3.96 -3.92 0.31
CA GLY A 386 -4.16 -3.19 -0.94
C GLY A 386 -4.50 -4.10 -2.11
N SER A 387 -3.79 -5.21 -2.27
CA SER A 387 -4.02 -6.16 -3.36
C SER A 387 -5.38 -6.87 -3.23
N ILE A 388 -5.72 -7.35 -2.03
CA ILE A 388 -7.02 -7.98 -1.77
C ILE A 388 -8.15 -6.96 -1.94
N GLY A 389 -7.97 -5.75 -1.38
CA GLY A 389 -8.94 -4.67 -1.50
C GLY A 389 -9.21 -4.29 -2.94
N THR A 390 -8.15 -4.12 -3.75
CA THR A 390 -8.29 -3.82 -5.18
C THR A 390 -9.10 -4.92 -5.89
N ALA A 391 -8.67 -6.18 -5.78
CA ALA A 391 -9.33 -7.28 -6.46
C ALA A 391 -10.79 -7.46 -6.02
N LEU A 392 -11.06 -7.41 -4.70
CA LEU A 392 -12.42 -7.55 -4.16
C LEU A 392 -13.33 -6.40 -4.61
N LEU A 393 -12.84 -5.15 -4.45
CA LEU A 393 -13.65 -3.96 -4.76
C LEU A 393 -13.90 -3.85 -6.26
N SER A 394 -12.92 -4.18 -7.11
CA SER A 394 -13.10 -4.18 -8.57
C SER A 394 -14.13 -5.23 -9.00
N THR A 395 -14.08 -6.45 -8.42
CA THR A 395 -15.09 -7.49 -8.72
C THR A 395 -16.50 -7.05 -8.35
N LEU A 396 -16.67 -6.48 -7.14
CA LEU A 396 -17.97 -6.02 -6.67
C LEU A 396 -18.50 -4.85 -7.50
N ALA A 397 -17.60 -3.94 -7.87
CA ALA A 397 -17.91 -2.80 -8.73
C ALA A 397 -18.31 -3.22 -10.14
N ALA A 398 -17.58 -4.15 -10.76
CA ALA A 398 -17.89 -4.70 -12.07
C ALA A 398 -19.21 -5.46 -12.06
N GLY A 399 -19.49 -6.24 -11.02
CA GLY A 399 -20.78 -6.89 -10.82
C GLY A 399 -21.94 -5.90 -10.79
N ALA A 400 -21.82 -4.82 -10.00
CA ALA A 400 -22.85 -3.78 -9.91
C ALA A 400 -23.11 -3.08 -11.26
N ALA A 401 -22.03 -2.80 -12.03
CA ALA A 401 -22.17 -2.25 -13.38
C ALA A 401 -22.92 -3.19 -14.31
N THR A 402 -22.59 -4.48 -14.28
CA THR A 402 -23.22 -5.52 -15.12
C THR A 402 -24.70 -5.69 -14.75
N ASP A 403 -25.01 -5.75 -13.46
CA ASP A 403 -26.39 -5.88 -12.96
C ASP A 403 -27.23 -4.66 -13.35
N TYR A 404 -26.64 -3.46 -13.29
CA TYR A 404 -27.34 -2.24 -13.72
C TYR A 404 -27.67 -2.23 -15.20
N LEU A 405 -26.76 -2.76 -16.05
CA LEU A 405 -26.95 -2.83 -17.51
C LEU A 405 -27.92 -3.93 -17.94
N ALA A 406 -28.22 -4.90 -17.07
CA ALA A 406 -29.06 -6.03 -17.38
C ALA A 406 -30.47 -5.58 -17.83
N GLY A 407 -30.84 -5.95 -19.05
CA GLY A 407 -32.15 -5.61 -19.65
C GLY A 407 -32.31 -4.15 -20.10
N LYS A 408 -31.24 -3.34 -20.07
CA LYS A 408 -31.25 -1.95 -20.55
C LYS A 408 -30.54 -1.81 -21.89
N THR A 409 -31.01 -0.91 -22.75
CA THR A 409 -30.30 -0.54 -23.97
C THR A 409 -29.09 0.33 -23.61
N PRO A 410 -27.86 0.02 -24.06
CA PRO A 410 -26.67 0.81 -23.75
C PRO A 410 -26.71 2.18 -24.44
N THR A 411 -27.29 3.17 -23.80
CA THR A 411 -27.21 4.58 -24.18
C THR A 411 -26.06 5.26 -23.41
N PRO A 412 -25.55 6.41 -23.85
CA PRO A 412 -24.50 7.12 -23.09
C PRO A 412 -24.90 7.39 -21.63
N ASP A 413 -26.15 7.77 -21.37
CA ASP A 413 -26.64 8.03 -20.00
C ASP A 413 -26.71 6.75 -19.17
N VAL A 414 -27.13 5.63 -19.76
CA VAL A 414 -27.18 4.33 -19.08
C VAL A 414 -25.78 3.84 -18.75
N MET A 415 -24.81 4.07 -19.63
CA MET A 415 -23.41 3.72 -19.38
C MET A 415 -22.80 4.59 -18.28
N ALA A 416 -23.05 5.91 -18.30
CA ALA A 416 -22.58 6.80 -17.24
C ALA A 416 -23.18 6.44 -15.87
N GLN A 417 -24.48 6.10 -15.83
CA GLN A 417 -25.11 5.66 -14.59
C GLN A 417 -24.59 4.30 -14.11
N SER A 418 -24.30 3.37 -15.02
CA SER A 418 -23.67 2.09 -14.68
C SER A 418 -22.29 2.27 -14.04
N ALA A 419 -21.49 3.20 -14.57
CA ALA A 419 -20.20 3.54 -13.99
C ALA A 419 -20.38 4.13 -12.56
N LEU A 420 -21.35 5.01 -12.38
CA LEU A 420 -21.64 5.60 -11.08
C LEU A 420 -22.06 4.55 -10.04
N GLU A 421 -22.91 3.60 -10.41
CA GLU A 421 -23.30 2.47 -9.56
C GLU A 421 -22.10 1.60 -9.16
N SER A 422 -21.17 1.38 -10.11
CA SER A 422 -19.89 0.70 -9.87
C SER A 422 -19.08 1.42 -8.78
N TYR A 423 -18.91 2.74 -8.91
CA TYR A 423 -18.15 3.54 -7.94
C TYR A 423 -18.83 3.57 -6.56
N SER A 424 -20.13 3.80 -6.53
CA SER A 424 -20.93 3.80 -5.30
C SER A 424 -20.82 2.48 -4.55
N THR A 425 -20.93 1.35 -5.26
CA THR A 425 -20.76 0.01 -4.70
C THR A 425 -19.38 -0.18 -4.08
N ALA A 426 -18.32 0.24 -4.78
CA ALA A 426 -16.96 0.16 -4.24
C ALA A 426 -16.80 1.00 -2.96
N TYR A 427 -17.38 2.20 -2.91
CA TYR A 427 -17.33 3.06 -1.72
C TYR A 427 -18.13 2.46 -0.55
N TRP A 428 -19.30 1.87 -0.78
CA TRP A 428 -20.09 1.19 0.24
C TRP A 428 -19.33 0.03 0.88
N TRP A 429 -18.72 -0.83 0.08
CA TRP A 429 -17.92 -1.95 0.58
C TRP A 429 -16.66 -1.48 1.30
N SER A 430 -15.99 -0.47 0.79
CA SER A 430 -14.84 0.15 1.47
C SER A 430 -15.27 0.73 2.83
N ALA A 431 -16.39 1.43 2.90
CA ALA A 431 -16.93 1.96 4.15
C ALA A 431 -17.26 0.85 5.16
N ALA A 432 -17.84 -0.26 4.69
CA ALA A 432 -18.12 -1.42 5.55
C ALA A 432 -16.84 -2.03 6.11
N VAL A 433 -15.78 -2.16 5.29
CA VAL A 433 -14.47 -2.65 5.72
C VAL A 433 -13.85 -1.75 6.79
N PHE A 434 -13.91 -0.42 6.62
CA PHE A 434 -13.47 0.53 7.66
C PHE A 434 -14.33 0.49 8.92
N ALA A 435 -15.65 0.34 8.80
CA ALA A 435 -16.54 0.23 9.96
C ALA A 435 -16.25 -1.02 10.79
N VAL A 436 -16.06 -2.18 10.13
CA VAL A 436 -15.60 -3.41 10.79
C VAL A 436 -14.24 -3.19 11.43
N GLY A 437 -13.32 -2.52 10.75
CA GLY A 437 -12.01 -2.14 11.26
C GLY A 437 -12.07 -1.30 12.52
N ALA A 438 -13.00 -0.33 12.59
CA ALA A 438 -13.20 0.50 13.77
C ALA A 438 -13.58 -0.36 14.99
N ILE A 439 -14.48 -1.32 14.81
CA ILE A 439 -14.89 -2.24 15.87
C ILE A 439 -13.71 -3.14 16.29
N VAL A 440 -13.06 -3.79 15.34
CA VAL A 440 -11.95 -4.70 15.60
C VAL A 440 -10.80 -4.00 16.31
N CYS A 441 -10.37 -2.85 15.82
CA CYS A 441 -9.29 -2.08 16.43
C CYS A 441 -9.68 -1.53 17.82
N GLY A 442 -10.92 -1.09 17.99
CA GLY A 442 -11.45 -0.66 19.27
C GLY A 442 -11.44 -1.76 20.34
N LEU A 443 -11.65 -3.02 19.93
CA LEU A 443 -11.58 -4.19 20.81
C LEU A 443 -10.13 -4.65 21.06
N LEU A 444 -9.26 -4.57 20.06
CA LEU A 444 -7.90 -5.12 20.14
C LEU A 444 -6.92 -4.19 20.84
N PHE A 445 -6.88 -2.89 20.56
CA PHE A 445 -5.93 -1.98 21.20
C PHE A 445 -6.14 -1.92 22.71
N ARG A 446 -5.02 -1.88 23.47
CA ARG A 446 -5.04 -1.70 24.91
C ARG A 446 -5.37 -0.25 25.27
N GLN A 447 -5.94 -0.06 26.48
CA GLN A 447 -6.20 1.28 27.03
C GLN A 447 -4.90 1.87 27.60
N GLY A 448 -4.72 3.17 27.44
CA GLY A 448 -3.62 3.95 28.02
C GLY A 448 -2.67 4.47 26.95
N ALA A 449 -1.98 5.55 27.31
CA ALA A 449 -0.85 6.03 26.55
C ALA A 449 0.31 5.01 26.66
N PRO A 450 1.17 4.88 25.64
CA PRO A 450 2.37 4.07 25.77
C PRO A 450 3.20 4.60 26.95
N ASP A 451 3.53 3.73 27.91
CA ASP A 451 4.38 4.11 29.04
C ASP A 451 5.73 4.61 28.50
N HIS A 452 5.94 5.89 28.55
CA HIS A 452 7.25 6.49 28.36
C HIS A 452 7.99 6.30 29.68
N ASP A 453 8.84 5.27 29.76
CA ASP A 453 9.87 5.21 30.80
C ASP A 453 10.99 6.19 30.38
N PRO A 454 11.22 7.30 31.13
CA PRO A 454 12.26 8.25 30.79
C PRO A 454 13.67 7.67 30.91
N ASP A 455 13.84 6.56 31.62
CA ASP A 455 15.12 5.93 31.93
C ASP A 455 15.44 4.61 31.18
N GLY A 456 14.58 4.21 30.22
CA GLY A 456 14.96 3.24 29.19
C GLY A 456 15.24 1.80 29.64
N ALA A 457 14.74 1.34 30.80
CA ALA A 457 14.81 -0.06 31.17
C ALA A 457 13.56 -0.83 30.71
N PRO A 458 13.68 -1.96 29.98
CA PRO A 458 12.52 -2.74 29.59
C PRO A 458 11.92 -3.40 30.84
N THR A 459 10.72 -2.95 31.25
CA THR A 459 9.94 -3.67 32.25
C THR A 459 9.43 -4.98 31.65
N VAL A 460 10.10 -6.05 32.01
CA VAL A 460 9.62 -7.43 31.76
C VAL A 460 8.44 -7.65 32.70
N HIS A 461 7.22 -7.56 32.19
CA HIS A 461 6.06 -8.10 32.87
C HIS A 461 6.08 -9.63 32.73
N MET A 462 6.30 -10.34 33.87
CA MET A 462 6.14 -11.77 34.00
C MET A 462 4.69 -12.22 33.73
#